data_23e778bee63046e5a2e28ca0512ca509
#
_entry.id   23e778bee63046e5a2e28ca0512ca509
#
_cell.length_a   1.000
_cell.length_b   1.000
_cell.length_c   1.000
_cell.angle_alpha   90.00
_cell.angle_beta   90.00
_cell.angle_gamma   90.00
#
_symmetry.space_group_name_H-M   'P 1'
#
loop_
_entity.id
_entity.type
_entity.pdbx_description
1 polymer ?
#
loop_
_entity_poly.entity_id
_entity_poly.type
_entity_poly.pdbx_seq_one_letter_code
_entity_poly.pdbx_strand_id
1 'polypeptide(L)'
;MIKIGEFSKLSHLTIKALRFYEREGLLKPASVDEWNNYRFYETSQLETAAKIKSYRQLGLSVEEIKAVFAGADVKGILQEKIISLKKEKNLIESRLSIINSIMEDKEMKYQVTEKVIPETIVYTAETVLKSYSDIMNWIPSVGQQCLELNPGMKCAEPPYEFCEYPDGEYKETDIRIRHNEAVNAFGKEDEHIKFKTLPEAKVLSIFHKGSYANISEAYAFLMKYAEQNGYKTAGLCRECYIDGIWNKESEEDWLTEIQLPIG
;
A
#
# COMPACT_ATOMS: atom_id res chain seq x y z
N MET A 1 -32.87 32.16 5.69
CA MET A 1 -31.44 32.52 5.72
C MET A 1 -30.88 32.28 7.11
N ILE A 2 -29.89 31.41 7.24
CA ILE A 2 -29.29 30.95 8.50
C ILE A 2 -27.90 31.60 8.64
N LYS A 3 -27.62 32.24 9.77
CA LYS A 3 -26.27 32.81 10.03
C LYS A 3 -25.20 31.70 10.13
N ILE A 4 -23.97 31.99 9.72
CA ILE A 4 -22.88 31.03 9.68
C ILE A 4 -22.69 30.26 11.00
N GLY A 5 -22.89 30.91 12.15
CA GLY A 5 -22.80 30.25 13.47
C GLY A 5 -23.88 29.20 13.71
N GLU A 6 -25.11 29.52 13.34
CA GLU A 6 -26.25 28.61 13.43
C GLU A 6 -26.12 27.47 12.38
N PHE A 7 -25.73 27.83 11.14
CA PHE A 7 -25.48 26.85 10.09
C PHE A 7 -24.36 25.87 10.47
N SER A 8 -23.31 26.36 11.12
CA SER A 8 -22.22 25.54 11.69
C SER A 8 -22.76 24.52 12.69
N LYS A 9 -23.64 24.95 13.58
CA LYS A 9 -24.28 24.08 14.58
C LYS A 9 -25.17 23.01 13.91
N LEU A 10 -25.98 23.39 12.94
CA LEU A 10 -26.91 22.49 12.25
C LEU A 10 -26.20 21.51 11.32
N SER A 11 -25.16 21.96 10.62
CA SER A 11 -24.38 21.10 9.70
C SER A 11 -23.31 20.26 10.40
N HIS A 12 -23.01 20.54 11.68
CA HIS A 12 -21.85 19.99 12.38
C HIS A 12 -20.51 20.21 11.65
N LEU A 13 -20.39 21.32 10.93
CA LEU A 13 -19.15 21.81 10.33
C LEU A 13 -18.68 23.02 11.12
N THR A 14 -17.38 23.10 11.41
CA THR A 14 -16.83 24.29 12.08
C THR A 14 -16.93 25.53 11.19
N ILE A 15 -17.03 26.72 11.77
CA ILE A 15 -16.99 27.98 11.02
C ILE A 15 -15.70 28.06 10.16
N LYS A 16 -14.59 27.54 10.69
CA LYS A 16 -13.32 27.46 9.95
C LYS A 16 -13.45 26.58 8.70
N ALA A 17 -14.11 25.42 8.82
CA ALA A 17 -14.36 24.53 7.70
C ALA A 17 -15.30 25.18 6.67
N LEU A 18 -16.37 25.86 7.10
CA LEU A 18 -17.28 26.56 6.20
C LEU A 18 -16.58 27.65 5.39
N ARG A 19 -15.72 28.46 6.05
CA ARG A 19 -14.91 29.48 5.38
C ARG A 19 -13.86 28.87 4.43
N PHE A 20 -13.34 27.70 4.77
CA PHE A 20 -12.45 26.95 3.90
C PHE A 20 -13.20 26.47 2.65
N TYR A 21 -14.36 25.84 2.81
CA TYR A 21 -15.18 25.37 1.68
C TYR A 21 -15.72 26.49 0.81
N GLU A 22 -15.99 27.67 1.39
CA GLU A 22 -16.30 28.90 0.62
C GLU A 22 -15.13 29.29 -0.27
N ARG A 23 -13.93 29.38 0.28
CA ARG A 23 -12.70 29.73 -0.45
C ARG A 23 -12.37 28.73 -1.55
N GLU A 24 -12.54 27.46 -1.26
CA GLU A 24 -12.38 26.38 -2.25
C GLU A 24 -13.53 26.31 -3.27
N GLY A 25 -14.58 27.10 -3.12
CA GLY A 25 -15.73 27.10 -4.01
C GLY A 25 -16.64 25.88 -3.89
N LEU A 26 -16.45 25.06 -2.84
CA LEU A 26 -17.21 23.83 -2.59
C LEU A 26 -18.59 24.10 -1.95
N LEU A 27 -18.65 25.07 -1.04
CA LEU A 27 -19.91 25.51 -0.40
C LEU A 27 -19.85 27.01 -0.16
N LYS A 28 -20.43 27.78 -1.08
CA LYS A 28 -20.49 29.23 -0.97
C LYS A 28 -21.72 29.64 -0.15
N PRO A 29 -21.64 30.68 0.70
CA PRO A 29 -22.82 31.24 1.34
C PRO A 29 -23.80 31.76 0.30
N ALA A 30 -25.10 31.70 0.60
CA ALA A 30 -26.16 32.23 -0.27
C ALA A 30 -26.07 33.75 -0.36
N SER A 31 -25.65 34.41 0.72
CA SER A 31 -25.34 35.84 0.72
C SER A 31 -24.29 36.20 1.76
N VAL A 32 -23.60 37.30 1.51
CA VAL A 32 -22.68 37.96 2.44
C VAL A 32 -23.13 39.40 2.61
N ASP A 33 -23.31 39.81 3.86
CA ASP A 33 -23.67 41.19 4.19
C ASP A 33 -22.46 42.10 3.91
N GLU A 34 -22.66 43.10 3.09
CA GLU A 34 -21.58 44.00 2.62
C GLU A 34 -21.03 44.92 3.73
N TRP A 35 -21.81 45.19 4.80
CA TRP A 35 -21.45 46.11 5.87
C TRP A 35 -20.61 45.43 6.96
N ASN A 36 -20.94 44.19 7.31
CA ASN A 36 -20.34 43.50 8.43
C ASN A 36 -19.68 42.16 8.07
N ASN A 37 -19.67 41.78 6.77
CA ASN A 37 -19.13 40.55 6.24
C ASN A 37 -19.76 39.27 6.85
N TYR A 38 -21.00 39.35 7.36
CA TYR A 38 -21.71 38.20 7.85
C TYR A 38 -22.21 37.33 6.71
N ARG A 39 -21.98 36.02 6.86
CA ARG A 39 -22.35 34.98 5.89
C ARG A 39 -23.68 34.36 6.26
N PHE A 40 -24.53 34.22 5.27
CA PHE A 40 -25.84 33.58 5.42
C PHE A 40 -25.97 32.41 4.44
N TYR A 41 -26.60 31.37 4.91
CA TYR A 41 -26.84 30.13 4.18
C TYR A 41 -28.33 29.85 4.08
N GLU A 42 -28.75 29.12 3.05
CA GLU A 42 -30.10 28.60 2.93
C GLU A 42 -30.20 27.21 3.61
N THR A 43 -31.44 26.85 3.99
CA THR A 43 -31.73 25.54 4.58
C THR A 43 -31.39 24.39 3.62
N SER A 44 -31.62 24.59 2.32
CA SER A 44 -31.24 23.64 1.26
C SER A 44 -29.73 23.32 1.22
N GLN A 45 -28.90 24.24 1.66
CA GLN A 45 -27.44 24.01 1.70
C GLN A 45 -26.99 23.06 2.81
N LEU A 46 -27.88 22.73 3.77
CA LEU A 46 -27.59 21.72 4.80
C LEU A 46 -27.38 20.33 4.18
N GLU A 47 -28.11 19.98 3.11
CA GLU A 47 -27.93 18.73 2.40
C GLU A 47 -26.54 18.66 1.74
N THR A 48 -26.12 19.76 1.10
CA THR A 48 -24.79 19.87 0.50
C THR A 48 -23.69 19.76 1.56
N ALA A 49 -23.87 20.46 2.69
CA ALA A 49 -22.95 20.38 3.83
C ALA A 49 -22.83 18.95 4.38
N ALA A 50 -23.96 18.22 4.49
CA ALA A 50 -23.99 16.84 4.92
C ALA A 50 -23.24 15.91 3.95
N LYS A 51 -23.42 16.08 2.63
CA LYS A 51 -22.70 15.33 1.61
C LYS A 51 -21.20 15.59 1.68
N ILE A 52 -20.78 16.86 1.79
CA ILE A 52 -19.36 17.21 1.94
C ILE A 52 -18.78 16.53 3.17
N LYS A 53 -19.47 16.60 4.32
CA LYS A 53 -19.01 15.96 5.57
C LYS A 53 -18.85 14.46 5.40
N SER A 54 -19.83 13.79 4.80
CA SER A 54 -19.77 12.32 4.56
C SER A 54 -18.58 11.96 3.67
N TYR A 55 -18.37 12.64 2.55
CA TYR A 55 -17.24 12.37 1.67
C TYR A 55 -15.89 12.66 2.34
N ARG A 56 -15.79 13.73 3.14
CA ARG A 56 -14.58 14.00 3.94
C ARG A 56 -14.31 12.92 4.98
N GLN A 57 -15.34 12.35 5.61
CA GLN A 57 -15.20 11.22 6.54
C GLN A 57 -14.72 9.94 5.85
N LEU A 58 -15.07 9.76 4.58
CA LEU A 58 -14.54 8.68 3.75
C LEU A 58 -13.12 8.96 3.25
N GLY A 59 -12.54 10.13 3.57
CA GLY A 59 -11.19 10.53 3.20
C GLY A 59 -11.06 11.06 1.77
N LEU A 60 -12.16 11.50 1.13
CA LEU A 60 -12.06 12.18 -0.16
C LEU A 60 -11.41 13.56 0.00
N SER A 61 -10.58 13.93 -0.95
CA SER A 61 -10.01 15.28 -1.06
C SER A 61 -11.08 16.30 -1.45
N VAL A 62 -10.76 17.58 -1.34
CA VAL A 62 -11.68 18.64 -1.79
C VAL A 62 -11.87 18.58 -3.30
N GLU A 63 -10.81 18.27 -4.04
CA GLU A 63 -10.80 18.13 -5.49
C GLU A 63 -11.70 16.97 -5.95
N GLU A 64 -11.62 15.82 -5.29
CA GLU A 64 -12.48 14.66 -5.56
C GLU A 64 -13.96 15.01 -5.29
N ILE A 65 -14.26 15.73 -4.19
CA ILE A 65 -15.63 16.16 -3.88
C ILE A 65 -16.14 17.16 -4.92
N LYS A 66 -15.30 18.10 -5.39
CA LYS A 66 -15.65 19.02 -6.48
C LYS A 66 -15.98 18.25 -7.76
N ALA A 67 -15.16 17.25 -8.10
CA ALA A 67 -15.39 16.38 -9.26
C ALA A 67 -16.73 15.64 -9.15
N VAL A 68 -17.03 15.08 -7.97
CA VAL A 68 -18.32 14.43 -7.70
C VAL A 68 -19.49 15.40 -7.89
N PHE A 69 -19.40 16.62 -7.39
CA PHE A 69 -20.45 17.62 -7.56
C PHE A 69 -20.57 18.13 -9.01
N ALA A 70 -19.49 18.02 -9.77
CA ALA A 70 -19.50 18.31 -11.22
C ALA A 70 -20.01 17.14 -12.08
N GLY A 71 -20.42 16.01 -11.48
CA GLY A 71 -20.99 14.86 -12.17
C GLY A 71 -20.01 13.74 -12.52
N ALA A 72 -18.84 13.71 -11.88
CA ALA A 72 -17.90 12.59 -12.02
C ALA A 72 -18.51 11.29 -11.47
N ASP A 73 -17.98 10.14 -11.93
CA ASP A 73 -18.39 8.83 -11.46
C ASP A 73 -18.02 8.60 -9.98
N VAL A 74 -19.00 8.84 -9.12
CA VAL A 74 -18.85 8.64 -7.66
C VAL A 74 -18.47 7.20 -7.32
N LYS A 75 -18.99 6.23 -8.08
CA LYS A 75 -18.75 4.81 -7.81
C LYS A 75 -17.30 4.44 -8.08
N GLY A 76 -16.73 4.94 -9.18
CA GLY A 76 -15.32 4.76 -9.51
C GLY A 76 -14.41 5.37 -8.43
N ILE A 77 -14.66 6.63 -8.02
CA ILE A 77 -13.88 7.30 -6.97
C ILE A 77 -13.94 6.53 -5.65
N LEU A 78 -15.12 6.04 -5.25
CA LEU A 78 -15.27 5.26 -4.02
C LEU A 78 -14.60 3.89 -4.12
N GLN A 79 -14.58 3.27 -5.30
CA GLN A 79 -13.87 2.01 -5.54
C GLN A 79 -12.36 2.15 -5.37
N GLU A 80 -11.77 3.21 -5.95
CA GLU A 80 -10.35 3.56 -5.75
C GLU A 80 -10.04 3.82 -4.28
N LYS A 81 -10.95 4.50 -3.57
CA LYS A 81 -10.80 4.73 -2.13
C LYS A 81 -10.84 3.45 -1.31
N ILE A 82 -11.70 2.50 -1.64
CA ILE A 82 -11.74 1.17 -1.01
C ILE A 82 -10.40 0.45 -1.21
N ILE A 83 -9.85 0.47 -2.42
CA ILE A 83 -8.54 -0.13 -2.72
C ILE A 83 -7.45 0.53 -1.88
N SER A 84 -7.41 1.87 -1.84
CA SER A 84 -6.44 2.62 -1.03
C SER A 84 -6.54 2.29 0.46
N LEU A 85 -7.75 2.25 1.02
CA LEU A 85 -7.97 1.92 2.44
C LEU A 85 -7.59 0.47 2.77
N LYS A 86 -7.84 -0.49 1.87
CA LYS A 86 -7.38 -1.88 2.04
C LYS A 86 -5.84 -1.94 2.08
N LYS A 87 -5.17 -1.20 1.21
CA LYS A 87 -3.70 -1.11 1.19
C LYS A 87 -3.16 -0.49 2.50
N GLU A 88 -3.76 0.61 2.95
CA GLU A 88 -3.39 1.26 4.23
C GLU A 88 -3.60 0.33 5.43
N LYS A 89 -4.72 -0.39 5.46
CA LYS A 89 -5.00 -1.41 6.49
C LYS A 89 -3.89 -2.47 6.53
N ASN A 90 -3.53 -3.04 5.37
CA ASN A 90 -2.46 -4.05 5.30
C ASN A 90 -1.12 -3.50 5.81
N LEU A 91 -0.80 -2.23 5.49
CA LEU A 91 0.42 -1.59 5.97
C LEU A 91 0.40 -1.40 7.50
N ILE A 92 -0.74 -0.99 8.06
CA ILE A 92 -0.91 -0.85 9.51
C ILE A 92 -0.78 -2.21 10.20
N GLU A 93 -1.41 -3.25 9.68
CA GLU A 93 -1.30 -4.62 10.21
C GLU A 93 0.14 -5.12 10.19
N SER A 94 0.89 -4.85 9.11
CA SER A 94 2.31 -5.14 9.02
C SER A 94 3.11 -4.44 10.12
N ARG A 95 2.90 -3.14 10.32
CA ARG A 95 3.59 -2.37 11.36
C ARG A 95 3.27 -2.86 12.77
N LEU A 96 2.01 -3.19 13.03
CA LEU A 96 1.59 -3.76 14.32
C LEU A 96 2.26 -5.11 14.57
N SER A 97 2.36 -5.97 13.56
CA SER A 97 3.08 -7.24 13.63
C SER A 97 4.55 -7.04 14.01
N ILE A 98 5.24 -6.08 13.36
CA ILE A 98 6.63 -5.72 13.69
C ILE A 98 6.75 -5.24 15.14
N ILE A 99 5.87 -4.33 15.57
CA ILE A 99 5.88 -3.81 16.95
C ILE A 99 5.68 -4.95 17.94
N ASN A 100 4.72 -5.82 17.70
CA ASN A 100 4.46 -6.97 18.57
C ASN A 100 5.67 -7.91 18.63
N SER A 101 6.32 -8.21 17.50
CA SER A 101 7.53 -9.06 17.48
C SER A 101 8.70 -8.44 18.25
N ILE A 102 8.83 -7.10 18.26
CA ILE A 102 9.84 -6.38 19.02
C ILE A 102 9.51 -6.34 20.52
N MET A 103 8.22 -6.24 20.88
CA MET A 103 7.78 -6.17 22.28
C MET A 103 7.73 -7.53 23.01
N GLU A 104 7.52 -8.61 22.27
CA GLU A 104 7.45 -9.97 22.80
C GLU A 104 8.82 -10.62 22.83
N ASP A 105 9.69 -10.17 23.75
CA ASP A 105 11.06 -10.69 23.98
C ASP A 105 11.08 -12.09 24.61
N LYS A 106 10.10 -12.96 24.35
CA LYS A 106 10.03 -14.34 24.86
C LYS A 106 9.32 -15.32 23.92
N GLU A 107 10.10 -16.24 23.39
CA GLU A 107 9.73 -17.57 22.88
C GLU A 107 8.90 -17.70 21.58
N MET A 108 8.21 -16.70 21.08
CA MET A 108 7.67 -16.76 19.72
C MET A 108 8.44 -15.80 18.80
N LYS A 109 9.49 -16.32 18.20
CA LYS A 109 10.36 -15.59 17.26
C LYS A 109 9.61 -15.01 16.06
N TYR A 110 8.42 -15.56 15.75
CA TYR A 110 7.62 -15.15 14.58
C TYR A 110 6.13 -15.11 14.91
N GLN A 111 5.44 -14.07 14.39
CA GLN A 111 3.99 -13.96 14.42
C GLN A 111 3.45 -14.05 12.99
N VAL A 112 2.50 -14.98 12.76
CA VAL A 112 1.86 -15.12 11.46
C VAL A 112 0.69 -14.16 11.33
N THR A 113 0.63 -13.45 10.20
CA THR A 113 -0.49 -12.60 9.82
C THR A 113 -1.05 -13.09 8.49
N GLU A 114 -2.35 -13.28 8.39
CA GLU A 114 -3.02 -13.52 7.11
C GLU A 114 -3.30 -12.18 6.44
N LYS A 115 -2.84 -12.02 5.19
CA LYS A 115 -3.01 -10.80 4.40
C LYS A 115 -3.66 -11.11 3.06
N VAL A 116 -4.36 -10.13 2.52
CA VAL A 116 -4.82 -10.14 1.13
C VAL A 116 -3.97 -9.15 0.35
N ILE A 117 -3.19 -9.66 -0.59
CA ILE A 117 -2.46 -8.84 -1.56
C ILE A 117 -3.42 -8.57 -2.72
N PRO A 118 -3.81 -7.32 -2.97
CA PRO A 118 -4.75 -7.00 -4.04
C PRO A 118 -4.14 -7.28 -5.41
N GLU A 119 -5.01 -7.47 -6.40
CA GLU A 119 -4.58 -7.50 -7.79
C GLU A 119 -3.72 -6.27 -8.09
N THR A 120 -2.56 -6.48 -8.73
CA THR A 120 -1.62 -5.40 -9.04
C THR A 120 -0.85 -5.68 -10.32
N ILE A 121 -0.49 -4.62 -11.04
CA ILE A 121 0.43 -4.69 -12.18
C ILE A 121 1.85 -4.69 -11.63
N VAL A 122 2.67 -5.63 -12.08
CA VAL A 122 4.11 -5.65 -11.76
C VAL A 122 4.93 -5.66 -13.05
N TYR A 123 6.11 -5.03 -13.00
CA TYR A 123 7.16 -5.52 -13.88
C TYR A 123 7.89 -6.66 -13.21
N THR A 124 8.41 -7.56 -14.00
CA THR A 124 9.16 -8.73 -13.55
C THR A 124 10.42 -8.89 -14.37
N ALA A 125 11.52 -9.22 -13.70
CA ALA A 125 12.76 -9.61 -14.30
C ALA A 125 13.27 -10.91 -13.69
N GLU A 126 13.92 -11.74 -14.47
CA GLU A 126 14.47 -13.01 -14.01
C GLU A 126 15.91 -13.16 -14.49
N THR A 127 16.78 -13.69 -13.62
CA THR A 127 18.18 -13.94 -13.94
C THR A 127 18.73 -15.10 -13.12
N VAL A 128 19.96 -15.48 -13.40
CA VAL A 128 20.76 -16.41 -12.60
C VAL A 128 21.94 -15.66 -12.03
N LEU A 129 22.00 -15.51 -10.72
CA LEU A 129 23.08 -14.86 -9.98
C LEU A 129 24.10 -15.86 -9.49
N LYS A 130 25.37 -15.46 -9.42
CA LYS A 130 26.45 -16.33 -8.90
C LYS A 130 26.36 -16.49 -7.38
N SER A 131 25.86 -15.48 -6.67
CA SER A 131 25.73 -15.49 -5.22
C SER A 131 24.55 -14.63 -4.75
N TYR A 132 24.07 -14.84 -3.53
CA TYR A 132 23.03 -14.01 -2.91
C TYR A 132 23.48 -12.56 -2.71
N SER A 133 24.78 -12.29 -2.55
CA SER A 133 25.29 -10.92 -2.44
C SER A 133 25.10 -10.10 -3.74
N ASP A 134 24.97 -10.76 -4.88
CA ASP A 134 24.77 -10.08 -6.16
C ASP A 134 23.38 -9.45 -6.29
N ILE A 135 22.41 -9.90 -5.47
CA ILE A 135 21.04 -9.36 -5.41
C ILE A 135 21.07 -7.86 -5.18
N MET A 136 21.93 -7.39 -4.29
CA MET A 136 22.06 -5.97 -3.89
C MET A 136 22.41 -5.05 -5.05
N ASN A 137 23.13 -5.54 -6.05
CA ASN A 137 23.46 -4.77 -7.24
C ASN A 137 22.46 -5.00 -8.38
N TRP A 138 21.92 -6.21 -8.45
CA TRP A 138 21.05 -6.61 -9.54
C TRP A 138 19.66 -5.95 -9.44
N ILE A 139 18.99 -5.96 -8.28
CA ILE A 139 17.66 -5.35 -8.12
C ILE A 139 17.67 -3.86 -8.51
N PRO A 140 18.58 -3.00 -7.99
CA PRO A 140 18.64 -1.61 -8.41
C PRO A 140 18.92 -1.43 -9.92
N SER A 141 19.73 -2.31 -10.53
CA SER A 141 20.02 -2.24 -11.97
C SER A 141 18.78 -2.57 -12.81
N VAL A 142 17.94 -3.51 -12.35
CA VAL A 142 16.67 -3.84 -12.99
C VAL A 142 15.70 -2.67 -12.91
N GLY A 143 15.59 -2.03 -11.73
CA GLY A 143 14.76 -0.84 -11.54
C GLY A 143 15.18 0.31 -12.45
N GLN A 144 16.49 0.56 -12.54
CA GLN A 144 17.04 1.59 -13.46
C GLN A 144 16.73 1.25 -14.92
N GLN A 145 16.95 0.01 -15.37
CA GLN A 145 16.61 -0.43 -16.72
C GLN A 145 15.12 -0.26 -17.02
N CYS A 146 14.26 -0.60 -16.09
CA CYS A 146 12.81 -0.40 -16.25
C CYS A 146 12.45 1.07 -16.45
N LEU A 147 13.05 1.98 -15.68
CA LEU A 147 12.83 3.43 -15.79
C LEU A 147 13.38 4.02 -17.09
N GLU A 148 14.56 3.55 -17.55
CA GLU A 148 15.14 3.98 -18.83
C GLU A 148 14.26 3.56 -20.01
N LEU A 149 13.72 2.33 -19.96
CA LEU A 149 12.79 1.81 -20.97
C LEU A 149 11.43 2.51 -20.93
N ASN A 150 11.00 2.94 -19.74
CA ASN A 150 9.69 3.52 -19.46
C ASN A 150 9.80 4.85 -18.68
N PRO A 151 10.29 5.93 -19.32
CA PRO A 151 10.40 7.22 -18.65
C PRO A 151 9.06 7.70 -18.10
N GLY A 152 9.03 8.03 -16.79
CA GLY A 152 7.83 8.48 -16.10
C GLY A 152 7.00 7.38 -15.45
N MET A 153 7.40 6.11 -15.55
CA MET A 153 6.79 5.03 -14.76
C MET A 153 6.97 5.30 -13.28
N LYS A 154 5.96 4.97 -12.50
CA LYS A 154 5.98 5.10 -11.05
C LYS A 154 5.67 3.77 -10.40
N CYS A 155 6.35 3.50 -9.30
CA CYS A 155 6.00 2.39 -8.43
C CYS A 155 4.56 2.56 -7.91
N ALA A 156 3.90 1.47 -7.62
CA ALA A 156 2.58 1.50 -6.98
C ALA A 156 2.69 2.10 -5.57
N GLU A 157 1.61 2.68 -5.10
CA GLU A 157 1.48 3.13 -3.71
C GLU A 157 0.33 2.39 -3.01
N PRO A 158 0.62 1.74 -1.88
CA PRO A 158 1.93 1.55 -1.25
C PRO A 158 2.85 0.71 -2.12
N PRO A 159 4.19 0.85 -1.99
CA PRO A 159 5.14 0.05 -2.74
C PRO A 159 5.00 -1.43 -2.38
N TYR A 160 5.11 -2.29 -3.38
CA TYR A 160 5.11 -3.73 -3.19
C TYR A 160 6.15 -4.34 -4.11
N GLU A 161 7.19 -4.86 -3.50
CA GLU A 161 8.35 -5.44 -4.17
C GLU A 161 8.68 -6.77 -3.50
N PHE A 162 8.99 -7.78 -4.29
CA PHE A 162 9.36 -9.10 -3.77
C PHE A 162 10.18 -9.90 -4.77
N CYS A 163 10.97 -10.83 -4.21
CA CYS A 163 11.69 -11.83 -4.96
C CYS A 163 11.07 -13.22 -4.76
N GLU A 164 11.17 -14.05 -5.78
CA GLU A 164 10.85 -15.47 -5.79
C GLU A 164 12.08 -16.25 -6.26
N TYR A 165 12.21 -17.48 -5.76
CA TYR A 165 13.29 -18.41 -6.15
C TYR A 165 12.69 -19.63 -6.85
N PRO A 166 12.63 -19.62 -8.22
CA PRO A 166 11.88 -20.62 -8.98
C PRO A 166 12.50 -22.01 -9.04
N ASP A 167 13.76 -22.19 -8.66
CA ASP A 167 14.48 -23.47 -8.82
C ASP A 167 13.89 -24.63 -8.01
N GLY A 168 13.13 -24.35 -6.94
CA GLY A 168 12.54 -25.38 -6.08
C GLY A 168 13.54 -26.11 -5.19
N GLU A 169 14.81 -25.70 -5.19
CA GLU A 169 15.89 -26.20 -4.34
C GLU A 169 16.81 -25.07 -3.89
N TYR A 170 17.48 -25.24 -2.76
CA TYR A 170 18.51 -24.31 -2.31
C TYR A 170 19.80 -24.50 -3.11
N LYS A 171 20.37 -23.41 -3.60
CA LYS A 171 21.67 -23.37 -4.29
C LYS A 171 22.57 -22.35 -3.64
N GLU A 172 23.85 -22.68 -3.52
CA GLU A 172 24.87 -21.72 -3.05
C GLU A 172 25.39 -20.83 -4.17
N THR A 173 25.29 -21.31 -5.43
CA THR A 173 25.71 -20.62 -6.65
C THR A 173 24.68 -20.87 -7.75
N ASP A 174 24.72 -20.01 -8.78
CA ASP A 174 23.83 -20.08 -9.95
C ASP A 174 22.34 -20.05 -9.52
N ILE A 175 22.05 -19.09 -8.64
CA ILE A 175 20.76 -18.90 -7.99
C ILE A 175 19.81 -18.23 -8.97
N ARG A 176 18.75 -18.93 -9.34
CA ARG A 176 17.68 -18.35 -10.16
C ARG A 176 16.77 -17.50 -9.31
N ILE A 177 16.68 -16.24 -9.66
CA ILE A 177 15.86 -15.26 -8.93
C ILE A 177 14.91 -14.55 -9.89
N ARG A 178 13.70 -14.32 -9.43
CA ARG A 178 12.70 -13.49 -10.10
C ARG A 178 12.32 -12.33 -9.20
N HIS A 179 12.60 -11.13 -9.68
CA HIS A 179 12.19 -9.88 -9.04
C HIS A 179 10.84 -9.42 -9.60
N ASN A 180 9.97 -8.91 -8.75
CA ASN A 180 8.67 -8.35 -9.10
C ASN A 180 8.49 -7.05 -8.33
N GLU A 181 8.16 -5.97 -9.04
CA GLU A 181 7.86 -4.68 -8.41
C GLU A 181 6.56 -4.11 -8.97
N ALA A 182 5.68 -3.70 -8.06
CA ALA A 182 4.37 -3.16 -8.40
C ALA A 182 4.49 -1.75 -8.99
N VAL A 183 3.82 -1.54 -10.12
CA VAL A 183 3.81 -0.29 -10.87
C VAL A 183 2.39 0.19 -11.16
N ASN A 184 2.27 1.46 -11.54
CA ASN A 184 0.98 2.10 -11.77
C ASN A 184 0.34 1.76 -13.13
N ALA A 185 1.10 1.22 -14.09
CA ALA A 185 0.62 0.88 -15.43
C ALA A 185 1.54 -0.14 -16.12
N PHE A 186 1.03 -0.77 -17.18
CA PHE A 186 1.85 -1.54 -18.11
C PHE A 186 2.80 -0.61 -18.87
N GLY A 187 4.02 -1.07 -19.09
CA GLY A 187 5.06 -0.37 -19.83
C GLY A 187 5.53 -1.12 -21.07
N LYS A 188 6.60 -0.59 -21.69
CA LYS A 188 7.32 -1.28 -22.76
C LYS A 188 8.13 -2.41 -22.17
N GLU A 189 8.17 -3.52 -22.88
CA GLU A 189 8.95 -4.70 -22.52
C GLU A 189 10.21 -4.81 -23.39
N ASP A 190 11.22 -5.46 -22.85
CA ASP A 190 12.39 -5.93 -23.60
C ASP A 190 12.65 -7.44 -23.33
N GLU A 191 13.85 -7.92 -23.55
CA GLU A 191 14.20 -9.32 -23.29
C GLU A 191 14.24 -9.64 -21.79
N HIS A 192 14.54 -8.66 -20.94
CA HIS A 192 14.73 -8.80 -19.50
C HIS A 192 13.52 -8.34 -18.67
N ILE A 193 12.85 -7.25 -19.10
CA ILE A 193 11.72 -6.65 -18.39
C ILE A 193 10.42 -7.10 -19.04
N LYS A 194 9.53 -7.71 -18.25
CA LYS A 194 8.18 -8.09 -18.64
C LYS A 194 7.15 -7.49 -17.69
N PHE A 195 5.93 -7.32 -18.16
CA PHE A 195 4.82 -6.84 -17.34
C PHE A 195 3.72 -7.88 -17.25
N LYS A 196 3.15 -8.02 -16.06
CA LYS A 196 2.01 -8.90 -15.85
C LYS A 196 1.09 -8.35 -14.76
N THR A 197 -0.17 -8.75 -14.80
CA THR A 197 -1.07 -8.58 -13.66
C THR A 197 -0.90 -9.77 -12.71
N LEU A 198 -0.55 -9.50 -11.46
CA LEU A 198 -0.65 -10.48 -10.40
C LEU A 198 -2.09 -10.49 -9.88
N PRO A 199 -2.78 -11.63 -9.88
CA PRO A 199 -4.12 -11.71 -9.32
C PRO A 199 -4.11 -11.44 -7.82
N GLU A 200 -5.27 -11.08 -7.27
CA GLU A 200 -5.44 -11.04 -5.81
C GLU A 200 -5.03 -12.38 -5.19
N ALA A 201 -4.25 -12.33 -4.13
CA ALA A 201 -3.77 -13.51 -3.45
C ALA A 201 -3.88 -13.37 -1.92
N LYS A 202 -4.31 -14.44 -1.25
CA LYS A 202 -4.16 -14.56 0.18
C LYS A 202 -2.77 -15.08 0.49
N VAL A 203 -2.13 -14.50 1.50
CA VAL A 203 -0.80 -14.93 1.95
C VAL A 203 -0.76 -15.03 3.47
N LEU A 204 -0.02 -16.01 3.97
CA LEU A 204 0.50 -16.00 5.33
C LEU A 204 1.81 -15.23 5.32
N SER A 205 1.96 -14.28 6.21
CA SER A 205 3.11 -13.38 6.29
C SER A 205 3.74 -13.46 7.66
N ILE A 206 5.08 -13.50 7.69
CA ILE A 206 5.90 -13.31 8.88
C ILE A 206 7.05 -12.36 8.60
N PHE A 207 7.58 -11.75 9.66
CA PHE A 207 8.77 -10.92 9.58
C PHE A 207 9.97 -11.65 10.19
N HIS A 208 11.02 -11.79 9.40
CA HIS A 208 12.32 -12.26 9.86
C HIS A 208 13.21 -11.05 10.12
N LYS A 209 13.63 -10.85 11.37
CA LYS A 209 14.61 -9.84 11.75
C LYS A 209 15.97 -10.51 11.93
N GLY A 210 17.00 -9.95 11.30
CA GLY A 210 18.37 -10.42 11.40
C GLY A 210 18.94 -10.91 10.06
N SER A 211 20.09 -11.58 10.17
CA SER A 211 20.86 -12.07 9.02
C SER A 211 20.10 -13.10 8.19
N TYR A 212 20.26 -13.03 6.87
CA TYR A 212 19.73 -14.04 5.95
C TYR A 212 20.24 -15.46 6.21
N ALA A 213 21.36 -15.62 6.93
CA ALA A 213 21.88 -16.93 7.31
C ALA A 213 20.87 -17.74 8.14
N ASN A 214 19.99 -17.07 8.88
CA ASN A 214 18.99 -17.68 9.75
C ASN A 214 17.57 -17.69 9.15
N ILE A 215 17.39 -17.25 7.91
CA ILE A 215 16.06 -17.13 7.28
C ILE A 215 15.32 -18.47 7.17
N SER A 216 16.07 -19.59 7.11
CA SER A 216 15.52 -20.93 7.10
C SER A 216 14.65 -21.26 8.32
N GLU A 217 14.93 -20.66 9.49
CA GLU A 217 14.11 -20.82 10.70
C GLU A 217 12.73 -20.17 10.51
N ALA A 218 12.67 -19.03 9.83
CA ALA A 218 11.43 -18.35 9.50
C ALA A 218 10.58 -19.16 8.53
N TYR A 219 11.20 -19.74 7.50
CA TYR A 219 10.52 -20.66 6.59
C TYR A 219 9.97 -21.89 7.30
N ALA A 220 10.78 -22.53 8.15
CA ALA A 220 10.36 -23.71 8.90
C ALA A 220 9.14 -23.39 9.79
N PHE A 221 9.16 -22.23 10.46
CA PHE A 221 8.06 -21.80 11.30
C PHE A 221 6.78 -21.56 10.47
N LEU A 222 6.88 -20.82 9.37
CA LEU A 222 5.74 -20.47 8.51
C LEU A 222 5.09 -21.70 7.88
N MET A 223 5.91 -22.64 7.37
CA MET A 223 5.43 -23.88 6.77
C MET A 223 4.74 -24.78 7.80
N LYS A 224 5.35 -24.91 9.01
CA LYS A 224 4.74 -25.67 10.12
C LYS A 224 3.40 -25.04 10.55
N TYR A 225 3.32 -23.74 10.63
CA TYR A 225 2.07 -23.03 10.95
C TYR A 225 1.00 -23.31 9.89
N ALA A 226 1.34 -23.20 8.61
CA ALA A 226 0.42 -23.48 7.52
C ALA A 226 -0.11 -24.93 7.59
N GLU A 227 0.76 -25.90 7.80
CA GLU A 227 0.38 -27.32 7.94
C GLU A 227 -0.56 -27.53 9.12
N GLN A 228 -0.21 -27.01 10.31
CA GLN A 228 -1.00 -27.18 11.54
C GLN A 228 -2.40 -26.56 11.46
N ASN A 229 -2.56 -25.50 10.65
CA ASN A 229 -3.83 -24.81 10.48
C ASN A 229 -4.57 -25.22 9.18
N GLY A 230 -4.06 -26.21 8.46
CA GLY A 230 -4.74 -26.78 7.29
C GLY A 230 -4.70 -25.89 6.03
N TYR A 231 -3.80 -24.91 5.97
CA TYR A 231 -3.62 -24.10 4.78
C TYR A 231 -2.94 -24.88 3.65
N LYS A 232 -3.39 -24.64 2.41
CA LYS A 232 -2.75 -25.19 1.22
C LYS A 232 -1.91 -24.10 0.56
N THR A 233 -0.70 -24.43 0.19
CA THR A 233 0.17 -23.52 -0.54
C THR A 233 -0.33 -23.33 -1.98
N ALA A 234 -0.33 -22.11 -2.47
CA ALA A 234 -0.85 -21.72 -3.78
C ALA A 234 0.21 -21.07 -4.70
N GLY A 235 1.50 -21.19 -4.36
CA GLY A 235 2.59 -20.61 -5.15
C GLY A 235 3.93 -20.63 -4.42
N LEU A 236 4.93 -19.98 -5.04
CA LEU A 236 6.23 -19.79 -4.43
C LEU A 236 6.15 -18.80 -3.28
N CYS A 237 6.99 -18.99 -2.26
CA CYS A 237 7.19 -17.98 -1.23
C CYS A 237 7.76 -16.70 -1.86
N ARG A 238 7.35 -15.56 -1.31
CA ARG A 238 7.81 -14.23 -1.70
C ARG A 238 8.66 -13.65 -0.58
N GLU A 239 9.83 -13.16 -0.90
CA GLU A 239 10.70 -12.43 0.03
C GLU A 239 10.64 -10.95 -0.30
N CYS A 240 10.07 -10.15 0.62
CA CYS A 240 10.04 -8.70 0.52
C CYS A 240 11.15 -8.15 1.41
N TYR A 241 12.19 -7.59 0.82
CA TYR A 241 13.33 -7.05 1.54
C TYR A 241 13.02 -5.61 1.98
N ILE A 242 12.73 -5.41 3.27
CA ILE A 242 12.34 -4.11 3.83
C ILE A 242 13.56 -3.32 4.28
N ASP A 243 14.38 -3.94 5.10
CA ASP A 243 15.64 -3.39 5.57
C ASP A 243 16.77 -4.39 5.29
N GLY A 244 17.91 -3.87 4.87
CA GLY A 244 19.05 -4.71 4.53
C GLY A 244 20.34 -3.90 4.42
N ILE A 245 21.36 -4.48 3.79
CA ILE A 245 22.68 -3.88 3.63
C ILE A 245 22.65 -2.49 2.96
N TRP A 246 21.60 -2.15 2.22
CA TRP A 246 21.46 -0.87 1.53
C TRP A 246 21.03 0.28 2.44
N ASN A 247 20.49 0.00 3.64
CA ASN A 247 19.96 1.02 4.55
C ASN A 247 20.22 0.74 6.04
N LYS A 248 20.88 -0.38 6.38
CA LYS A 248 21.24 -0.76 7.76
C LYS A 248 22.70 -1.15 7.82
N GLU A 249 23.37 -0.71 8.90
CA GLU A 249 24.78 -1.01 9.16
C GLU A 249 24.97 -2.39 9.78
N SER A 250 24.02 -2.86 10.60
CA SER A 250 24.08 -4.15 11.29
C SER A 250 23.10 -5.15 10.69
N GLU A 251 23.55 -6.39 10.50
CA GLU A 251 22.69 -7.49 10.07
C GLU A 251 21.54 -7.77 11.04
N GLU A 252 21.71 -7.45 12.33
CA GLU A 252 20.65 -7.60 13.34
C GLU A 252 19.45 -6.70 13.10
N ASP A 253 19.63 -5.62 12.31
CA ASP A 253 18.59 -4.66 11.96
C ASP A 253 17.94 -4.93 10.59
N TRP A 254 18.42 -5.95 9.87
CA TRP A 254 17.79 -6.35 8.62
C TRP A 254 16.39 -6.91 8.87
N LEU A 255 15.48 -6.63 7.95
CA LEU A 255 14.08 -7.04 8.06
C LEU A 255 13.59 -7.55 6.71
N THR A 256 13.16 -8.80 6.70
CA THR A 256 12.57 -9.45 5.53
C THR A 256 11.17 -9.94 5.87
N GLU A 257 10.19 -9.56 5.07
CA GLU A 257 8.87 -10.16 5.13
C GLU A 257 8.85 -11.40 4.22
N ILE A 258 8.48 -12.55 4.78
CA ILE A 258 8.25 -13.78 4.02
C ILE A 258 6.75 -13.96 3.88
N GLN A 259 6.28 -14.08 2.64
CA GLN A 259 4.89 -14.29 2.31
C GLN A 259 4.72 -15.66 1.65
N LEU A 260 3.86 -16.50 2.21
CA LEU A 260 3.45 -17.80 1.66
C LEU A 260 2.06 -17.66 1.03
N PRO A 261 1.92 -17.69 -0.29
CA PRO A 261 0.60 -17.72 -0.94
C PRO A 261 -0.17 -18.97 -0.54
N ILE A 262 -1.46 -18.77 -0.20
CA ILE A 262 -2.38 -19.82 0.24
C ILE A 262 -3.63 -19.83 -0.63
N GLY A 263 -4.23 -21.01 -0.83
CA GLY A 263 -5.45 -21.23 -1.63
C GLY A 263 -6.61 -21.81 -0.85
#